data_30c8df7cc5ac6eae24c67e1aa1a89a28
#
_entry.id   30c8df7cc5ac6eae24c67e1aa1a89a28
#
_cell.length_a   1.000
_cell.length_b   1.000
_cell.length_c   1.000
_cell.angle_alpha   90.00
_cell.angle_beta   90.00
_cell.angle_gamma   90.00
#
_symmetry.space_group_name_H-M   'P 1'
#
loop_
_entity.id
_entity.type
_entity.pdbx_description
1 polymer ?
#
loop_
_entity_poly.entity_id
_entity_poly.type
_entity_poly.pdbx_seq_one_letter_code
_entity_poly.pdbx_strand_id
1 'polypeptide(L)'
;FGTSLIAGWLPIISQLKTSAWHLFSNYSLSVIPLFLLMGNFAAKAGMSSALFNFAGACLGHRRGGVAMAAVGACAGFGAICGSSLATAATMGKVALPELRKMGYSNALSTGALAAGGTLGILIPPSVILIIYSILTEQNIAKMFLAAFIPGVLAALGYITAIAIYVRFFPTSGPNKKKVDFSTRLSLFRDIWHVLLIFFIVIGGIYLGWFTPTEGAAVGAAGTGLITVFNKNFSL
;
A
#
# COMPACT_ATOMS: atom_id res chain seq x y z
N PHE A 1 19.67 14.36 -28.14
CA PHE A 1 19.95 14.60 -29.59
C PHE A 1 20.14 16.11 -29.89
N GLY A 2 19.20 16.99 -29.52
CA GLY A 2 19.31 18.43 -29.79
C GLY A 2 20.55 19.07 -29.15
N THR A 3 20.82 18.73 -27.90
CA THR A 3 22.00 19.25 -27.15
C THR A 3 23.33 18.76 -27.72
N SER A 4 23.39 17.52 -28.26
CA SER A 4 24.60 16.97 -28.85
C SER A 4 24.99 17.68 -30.18
N LEU A 5 24.00 18.18 -30.92
CA LEU A 5 24.21 18.92 -32.17
C LEU A 5 24.71 20.33 -31.90
N ILE A 6 24.38 20.94 -30.77
CA ILE A 6 24.75 22.31 -30.44
C ILE A 6 26.03 22.35 -29.59
N ALA A 7 26.16 21.51 -28.58
CA ALA A 7 27.22 21.52 -27.58
C ALA A 7 28.26 20.39 -27.70
N GLY A 8 28.05 19.46 -28.64
CA GLY A 8 28.90 18.29 -28.81
C GLY A 8 28.57 17.15 -27.80
N TRP A 9 29.29 16.03 -27.87
CA TRP A 9 29.05 14.83 -27.06
C TRP A 9 29.68 14.91 -25.66
N LEU A 10 30.77 15.64 -25.49
CA LEU A 10 31.52 15.71 -24.22
C LEU A 10 30.68 16.24 -23.05
N PRO A 11 29.93 17.35 -23.18
CA PRO A 11 29.06 17.83 -22.09
C PRO A 11 27.98 16.83 -21.72
N ILE A 12 27.43 16.09 -22.67
CA ILE A 12 26.38 15.08 -22.40
C ILE A 12 26.96 13.90 -21.63
N ILE A 13 28.13 13.41 -22.01
CA ILE A 13 28.79 12.29 -21.31
C ILE A 13 29.20 12.73 -19.91
N SER A 14 29.72 13.91 -19.70
CA SER A 14 30.05 14.43 -18.38
C SER A 14 28.81 14.59 -17.49
N GLN A 15 27.71 15.11 -18.05
CA GLN A 15 26.45 15.28 -17.33
C GLN A 15 25.81 13.94 -16.96
N LEU A 16 25.84 12.95 -17.87
CA LEU A 16 25.38 11.59 -17.55
C LEU A 16 26.18 10.96 -16.42
N LYS A 17 27.51 11.09 -16.45
CA LYS A 17 28.39 10.58 -15.39
C LYS A 17 28.12 11.27 -14.05
N THR A 18 28.00 12.59 -14.06
CA THR A 18 27.76 13.40 -12.86
C THR A 18 26.36 13.16 -12.29
N SER A 19 25.34 13.12 -13.16
CA SER A 19 23.96 12.86 -12.74
C SER A 19 23.78 11.44 -12.14
N ALA A 20 24.41 10.43 -12.77
CA ALA A 20 24.38 9.08 -12.23
C ALA A 20 25.02 9.02 -10.83
N TRP A 21 26.21 9.65 -10.68
CA TRP A 21 26.88 9.72 -9.38
C TRP A 21 26.03 10.42 -8.32
N HIS A 22 25.44 11.58 -8.62
CA HIS A 22 24.59 12.33 -7.72
C HIS A 22 23.32 11.55 -7.32
N LEU A 23 22.73 10.81 -8.24
CA LEU A 23 21.56 9.98 -7.96
C LEU A 23 21.93 8.82 -7.03
N PHE A 24 22.97 8.06 -7.33
CA PHE A 24 23.35 6.88 -6.53
C PHE A 24 23.98 7.23 -5.18
N SER A 25 24.61 8.40 -5.04
CA SER A 25 25.17 8.87 -3.77
C SER A 25 24.18 9.65 -2.90
N ASN A 26 22.94 9.87 -3.38
CA ASN A 26 21.94 10.60 -2.62
C ASN A 26 21.35 9.73 -1.50
N TYR A 27 21.69 10.07 -0.26
CA TYR A 27 21.19 9.37 0.93
C TYR A 27 19.66 9.28 0.98
N SER A 28 18.95 10.32 0.54
CA SER A 28 17.48 10.34 0.56
C SER A 28 16.85 9.29 -0.36
N LEU A 29 17.55 8.82 -1.39
CA LEU A 29 17.05 7.75 -2.27
C LEU A 29 17.13 6.36 -1.62
N SER A 30 17.94 6.16 -0.57
CA SER A 30 18.02 4.89 0.16
C SER A 30 16.72 4.52 0.87
N VAL A 31 15.84 5.49 1.09
CA VAL A 31 14.50 5.27 1.65
C VAL A 31 13.63 4.37 0.76
N ILE A 32 13.82 4.43 -0.56
CA ILE A 32 13.02 3.66 -1.54
C ILE A 32 13.21 2.14 -1.37
N PRO A 33 14.45 1.59 -1.46
CA PRO A 33 14.64 0.16 -1.26
C PRO A 33 14.22 -0.32 0.14
N LEU A 34 14.33 0.51 1.17
CA LEU A 34 13.88 0.16 2.52
C LEU A 34 12.36 0.02 2.61
N PHE A 35 11.57 0.93 2.04
CA PHE A 35 10.11 0.77 1.98
C PHE A 35 9.69 -0.40 1.09
N LEU A 36 10.37 -0.65 -0.02
CA LEU A 36 10.10 -1.83 -0.85
C LEU A 36 10.38 -3.13 -0.10
N LEU A 37 11.47 -3.17 0.67
CA LEU A 37 11.81 -4.32 1.51
C LEU A 37 10.77 -4.53 2.61
N MET A 38 10.35 -3.45 3.28
CA MET A 38 9.28 -3.48 4.28
C MET A 38 7.99 -4.07 3.70
N GLY A 39 7.56 -3.61 2.51
CA GLY A 39 6.37 -4.12 1.84
C GLY A 39 6.47 -5.60 1.45
N ASN A 40 7.65 -6.05 0.98
CA ASN A 40 7.90 -7.45 0.68
C ASN A 40 7.84 -8.35 1.92
N PHE A 41 8.44 -7.93 3.03
CA PHE A 41 8.34 -8.65 4.29
C PHE A 41 6.90 -8.68 4.81
N ALA A 42 6.18 -7.57 4.76
CA ALA A 42 4.78 -7.50 5.14
C ALA A 42 3.90 -8.47 4.33
N ALA A 43 4.15 -8.58 3.01
CA ALA A 43 3.45 -9.53 2.16
C ALA A 43 3.76 -10.98 2.55
N LYS A 44 5.04 -11.33 2.77
CA LYS A 44 5.46 -12.67 3.20
C LYS A 44 4.99 -13.01 4.62
N ALA A 45 4.87 -12.03 5.52
CA ALA A 45 4.31 -12.21 6.85
C ALA A 45 2.79 -12.50 6.87
N GLY A 46 2.11 -12.44 5.72
CA GLY A 46 0.67 -12.67 5.63
C GLY A 46 -0.20 -11.49 6.06
N MET A 47 0.39 -10.31 6.25
CA MET A 47 -0.32 -9.10 6.69
C MET A 47 -1.44 -8.69 5.73
N SER A 48 -1.28 -8.91 4.42
CA SER A 48 -2.31 -8.66 3.40
C SER A 48 -3.55 -9.52 3.61
N SER A 49 -3.36 -10.81 3.91
CA SER A 49 -4.47 -11.75 4.20
C SER A 49 -5.18 -11.39 5.51
N ALA A 50 -4.42 -11.03 6.55
CA ALA A 50 -4.98 -10.60 7.82
C ALA A 50 -5.87 -9.34 7.66
N LEU A 51 -5.37 -8.33 6.93
CA LEU A 51 -6.13 -7.10 6.62
C LEU A 51 -7.40 -7.41 5.83
N PHE A 52 -7.33 -8.27 4.82
CA PHE A 52 -8.50 -8.64 4.02
C PHE A 52 -9.54 -9.39 4.84
N ASN A 53 -9.12 -10.35 5.68
CA ASN A 53 -10.02 -11.12 6.55
C ASN A 53 -10.71 -10.21 7.56
N PHE A 54 -9.99 -9.32 8.20
CA PHE A 54 -10.55 -8.36 9.15
C PHE A 54 -11.54 -7.40 8.47
N ALA A 55 -11.16 -6.78 7.35
CA ALA A 55 -12.04 -5.91 6.59
C ALA A 55 -13.29 -6.64 6.09
N GLY A 56 -13.13 -7.91 5.67
CA GLY A 56 -14.22 -8.80 5.27
C GLY A 56 -15.17 -9.12 6.41
N ALA A 57 -14.67 -9.32 7.63
CA ALA A 57 -15.51 -9.53 8.82
C ALA A 57 -16.29 -8.26 9.21
N CYS A 58 -15.73 -7.08 8.96
CA CYS A 58 -16.38 -5.80 9.24
C CYS A 58 -17.43 -5.42 8.20
N LEU A 59 -17.13 -5.52 6.92
CA LEU A 59 -17.95 -5.01 5.82
C LEU A 59 -18.71 -6.08 5.05
N GLY A 60 -18.30 -7.36 5.13
CA GLY A 60 -18.81 -8.44 4.28
C GLY A 60 -20.30 -8.73 4.40
N HIS A 61 -20.94 -8.31 5.49
CA HIS A 61 -22.38 -8.47 5.68
C HIS A 61 -23.24 -7.55 4.80
N ARG A 62 -22.64 -6.54 4.18
CA ARG A 62 -23.31 -5.63 3.24
C ARG A 62 -23.23 -6.21 1.81
N ARG A 63 -24.19 -5.85 0.96
CA ARG A 63 -24.10 -6.16 -0.48
C ARG A 63 -22.85 -5.50 -1.07
N GLY A 64 -22.04 -6.27 -1.80
CA GLY A 64 -20.73 -5.79 -2.28
C GLY A 64 -19.68 -5.61 -1.19
N GLY A 65 -20.00 -5.97 0.06
CA GLY A 65 -19.18 -5.70 1.23
C GLY A 65 -17.78 -6.33 1.18
N VAL A 66 -17.62 -7.49 0.54
CA VAL A 66 -16.28 -8.10 0.40
C VAL A 66 -15.42 -7.37 -0.62
N ALA A 67 -16.02 -6.80 -1.69
CA ALA A 67 -15.29 -5.93 -2.62
C ALA A 67 -14.88 -4.60 -1.95
N MET A 68 -15.77 -4.01 -1.13
CA MET A 68 -15.43 -2.86 -0.29
C MET A 68 -14.31 -3.18 0.70
N ALA A 69 -14.36 -4.37 1.31
CA ALA A 69 -13.31 -4.86 2.20
C ALA A 69 -11.97 -5.04 1.48
N ALA A 70 -11.98 -5.50 0.23
CA ALA A 70 -10.78 -5.59 -0.59
C ALA A 70 -10.15 -4.22 -0.82
N VAL A 71 -10.94 -3.19 -1.11
CA VAL A 71 -10.45 -1.80 -1.22
C VAL A 71 -9.87 -1.30 0.11
N GLY A 72 -10.58 -1.53 1.22
CA GLY A 72 -10.07 -1.18 2.56
C GLY A 72 -8.77 -1.89 2.92
N ALA A 73 -8.66 -3.18 2.57
CA ALA A 73 -7.43 -3.95 2.75
C ALA A 73 -6.29 -3.47 1.84
N CYS A 74 -6.60 -3.06 0.59
CA CYS A 74 -5.64 -2.40 -0.29
C CYS A 74 -5.13 -1.08 0.32
N ALA A 75 -6.01 -0.28 0.90
CA ALA A 75 -5.62 0.96 1.58
C ALA A 75 -4.68 0.69 2.76
N GLY A 76 -5.04 -0.25 3.64
CA GLY A 76 -4.22 -0.63 4.80
C GLY A 76 -2.89 -1.27 4.41
N PHE A 77 -2.87 -2.18 3.43
CA PHE A 77 -1.64 -2.80 2.95
C PHE A 77 -0.77 -1.81 2.16
N GLY A 78 -1.40 -0.95 1.36
CA GLY A 78 -0.74 0.11 0.61
C GLY A 78 -0.01 1.09 1.54
N ALA A 79 -0.61 1.40 2.69
CA ALA A 79 -0.01 2.21 3.74
C ALA A 79 1.24 1.58 4.42
N ILE A 80 1.60 0.35 4.07
CA ILE A 80 2.87 -0.27 4.47
C ILE A 80 3.77 -0.43 3.25
N CYS A 81 3.21 -0.95 2.14
CA CYS A 81 3.97 -1.32 0.96
C CYS A 81 4.45 -0.10 0.14
N GLY A 82 3.70 1.00 0.15
CA GLY A 82 4.03 2.24 -0.57
C GLY A 82 4.05 2.12 -2.10
N SER A 83 3.53 1.03 -2.66
CA SER A 83 3.59 0.71 -4.09
C SER A 83 2.25 0.20 -4.60
N SER A 84 1.69 0.86 -5.63
CA SER A 84 0.43 0.43 -6.25
C SER A 84 0.53 -0.94 -6.90
N LEU A 85 1.61 -1.20 -7.63
CA LEU A 85 1.81 -2.48 -8.32
C LEU A 85 1.93 -3.63 -7.33
N ALA A 86 2.74 -3.48 -6.27
CA ALA A 86 2.89 -4.49 -5.25
C ALA A 86 1.60 -4.71 -4.47
N THR A 87 0.85 -3.65 -4.17
CA THR A 87 -0.46 -3.73 -3.51
C THR A 87 -1.47 -4.48 -4.39
N ALA A 88 -1.61 -4.09 -5.66
CA ALA A 88 -2.53 -4.74 -6.61
C ALA A 88 -2.17 -6.21 -6.81
N ALA A 89 -0.89 -6.54 -7.01
CA ALA A 89 -0.43 -7.91 -7.22
C ALA A 89 -0.65 -8.79 -5.99
N THR A 90 -0.32 -8.29 -4.79
CA THR A 90 -0.47 -9.05 -3.54
C THR A 90 -1.94 -9.23 -3.18
N MET A 91 -2.72 -8.15 -3.21
CA MET A 91 -4.15 -8.22 -2.91
C MET A 91 -4.93 -8.98 -3.99
N GLY A 92 -4.48 -8.95 -5.23
CA GLY A 92 -5.01 -9.78 -6.31
C GLY A 92 -4.87 -11.28 -6.02
N LYS A 93 -3.73 -11.70 -5.50
CA LYS A 93 -3.51 -13.11 -5.09
C LYS A 93 -4.37 -13.51 -3.89
N VAL A 94 -4.61 -12.61 -2.97
CA VAL A 94 -5.37 -12.88 -1.72
C VAL A 94 -6.88 -12.75 -1.92
N ALA A 95 -7.33 -11.63 -2.47
CA ALA A 95 -8.75 -11.28 -2.46
C ALA A 95 -9.51 -11.79 -3.71
N LEU A 96 -8.86 -11.86 -4.89
CA LEU A 96 -9.55 -12.25 -6.11
C LEU A 96 -10.11 -13.69 -6.07
N PRO A 97 -9.38 -14.72 -5.59
CA PRO A 97 -9.92 -16.06 -5.44
C PRO A 97 -11.14 -16.10 -4.50
N GLU A 98 -11.07 -15.38 -3.39
CA GLU A 98 -12.17 -15.34 -2.41
C GLU A 98 -13.41 -14.61 -2.96
N LEU A 99 -13.24 -13.50 -3.68
CA LEU A 99 -14.33 -12.80 -4.36
C LEU A 99 -15.02 -13.71 -5.37
N ARG A 100 -14.26 -14.44 -6.20
CA ARG A 100 -14.78 -15.39 -7.18
C ARG A 100 -15.53 -16.54 -6.51
N LYS A 101 -14.96 -17.12 -5.46
CA LYS A 101 -15.57 -18.21 -4.69
C LYS A 101 -16.91 -17.79 -4.06
N MET A 102 -17.05 -16.52 -3.72
CA MET A 102 -18.29 -15.95 -3.18
C MET A 102 -19.30 -15.54 -4.29
N GLY A 103 -19.00 -15.76 -5.56
CA GLY A 103 -19.91 -15.45 -6.66
C GLY A 103 -19.92 -13.96 -7.07
N TYR A 104 -18.90 -13.21 -6.73
CA TYR A 104 -18.75 -11.83 -7.23
C TYR A 104 -18.45 -11.83 -8.72
N SER A 105 -19.02 -10.85 -9.45
CA SER A 105 -18.74 -10.71 -10.87
C SER A 105 -17.24 -10.43 -11.09
N ASN A 106 -16.68 -10.95 -12.20
CA ASN A 106 -15.27 -10.70 -12.53
C ASN A 106 -14.99 -9.20 -12.70
N ALA A 107 -15.90 -8.44 -13.32
CA ALA A 107 -15.76 -7.01 -13.52
C ALA A 107 -15.64 -6.25 -12.18
N LEU A 108 -16.53 -6.54 -11.20
CA LEU A 108 -16.48 -5.91 -9.89
C LEU A 108 -15.23 -6.33 -9.12
N SER A 109 -14.87 -7.61 -9.16
CA SER A 109 -13.71 -8.14 -8.43
C SER A 109 -12.39 -7.54 -8.92
N THR A 110 -12.17 -7.56 -10.24
CA THR A 110 -10.94 -7.01 -10.82
C THR A 110 -10.91 -5.48 -10.77
N GLY A 111 -12.04 -4.83 -11.02
CA GLY A 111 -12.15 -3.36 -10.93
C GLY A 111 -11.90 -2.83 -9.52
N ALA A 112 -12.47 -3.47 -8.49
CA ALA A 112 -12.23 -3.10 -7.10
C ALA A 112 -10.77 -3.25 -6.69
N LEU A 113 -10.10 -4.33 -7.14
CA LEU A 113 -8.68 -4.56 -6.84
C LEU A 113 -7.76 -3.65 -7.64
N ALA A 114 -8.07 -3.36 -8.90
CA ALA A 114 -7.31 -2.42 -9.72
C ALA A 114 -7.40 -0.99 -9.14
N ALA A 115 -8.60 -0.52 -8.81
CA ALA A 115 -8.80 0.77 -8.17
C ALA A 115 -8.19 0.80 -6.75
N GLY A 116 -8.43 -0.24 -5.93
CA GLY A 116 -7.85 -0.35 -4.60
C GLY A 116 -6.32 -0.36 -4.60
N GLY A 117 -5.70 -1.00 -5.59
CA GLY A 117 -4.25 -1.00 -5.76
C GLY A 117 -3.64 0.39 -5.90
N THR A 118 -4.35 1.33 -6.54
CA THR A 118 -3.86 2.72 -6.68
C THR A 118 -3.72 3.45 -5.34
N LEU A 119 -4.45 3.01 -4.30
CA LEU A 119 -4.34 3.59 -2.96
C LEU A 119 -2.95 3.40 -2.35
N GLY A 120 -2.19 2.38 -2.79
CA GLY A 120 -0.83 2.14 -2.33
C GLY A 120 0.21 3.20 -2.72
N ILE A 121 -0.12 4.13 -3.60
CA ILE A 121 0.73 5.31 -3.88
C ILE A 121 0.12 6.60 -3.33
N LEU A 122 -1.17 6.59 -2.97
CA LEU A 122 -1.86 7.76 -2.43
C LEU A 122 -1.75 7.83 -0.90
N ILE A 123 -1.86 6.68 -0.23
CA ILE A 123 -1.80 6.62 1.24
C ILE A 123 -0.34 6.44 1.67
N PRO A 124 0.22 7.34 2.48
CA PRO A 124 1.61 7.26 2.95
C PRO A 124 1.88 6.03 3.85
N PRO A 125 3.14 5.54 3.83
CA PRO A 125 4.28 5.99 3.02
C PRO A 125 4.15 5.60 1.55
N SER A 126 4.63 6.44 0.64
CA SER A 126 4.53 6.22 -0.80
C SER A 126 5.85 6.47 -1.49
N VAL A 127 6.32 5.47 -2.24
CA VAL A 127 7.57 5.56 -3.00
C VAL A 127 7.52 6.68 -4.04
N ILE A 128 6.38 6.85 -4.70
CA ILE A 128 6.21 7.90 -5.73
C ILE A 128 6.23 9.30 -5.09
N LEU A 129 5.61 9.49 -3.93
CA LEU A 129 5.66 10.76 -3.21
C LEU A 129 7.07 11.09 -2.72
N ILE A 130 7.87 10.08 -2.36
CA ILE A 130 9.27 10.26 -1.98
C ILE A 130 10.08 10.77 -3.19
N ILE A 131 9.96 10.07 -4.33
CA ILE A 131 10.64 10.48 -5.56
C ILE A 131 10.23 11.91 -5.94
N TYR A 132 8.94 12.20 -5.93
CA TYR A 132 8.41 13.52 -6.22
C TYR A 132 8.96 14.59 -5.26
N SER A 133 8.99 14.29 -3.95
CA SER A 133 9.54 15.21 -2.95
C SER A 133 11.02 15.54 -3.20
N ILE A 134 11.81 14.51 -3.56
CA ILE A 134 13.24 14.70 -3.85
C ILE A 134 13.42 15.54 -5.11
N LEU A 135 12.67 15.27 -6.17
CA LEU A 135 12.77 16.00 -7.45
C LEU A 135 12.31 17.46 -7.34
N THR A 136 11.35 17.73 -6.44
CA THR A 136 10.81 19.09 -6.22
C THR A 136 11.44 19.78 -5.01
N GLU A 137 12.45 19.17 -4.40
CA GLU A 137 13.14 19.69 -3.19
C GLU A 137 12.18 19.99 -2.03
N GLN A 138 11.10 19.19 -1.92
CA GLN A 138 10.10 19.32 -0.86
C GLN A 138 10.37 18.35 0.30
N ASN A 139 9.89 18.71 1.48
CA ASN A 139 9.99 17.86 2.66
C ASN A 139 9.07 16.62 2.53
N ILE A 140 9.65 15.42 2.60
CA ILE A 140 8.94 14.14 2.43
C ILE A 140 7.83 13.98 3.49
N ALA A 141 8.07 14.33 4.76
CA ALA A 141 7.07 14.20 5.81
C ALA A 141 5.86 15.12 5.58
N LYS A 142 6.10 16.36 5.11
CA LYS A 142 5.02 17.29 4.74
C LYS A 142 4.22 16.78 3.54
N MET A 143 4.90 16.17 2.57
CA MET A 143 4.25 15.58 1.40
C MET A 143 3.36 14.39 1.79
N PHE A 144 3.82 13.56 2.72
CA PHE A 144 3.02 12.47 3.28
C PHE A 144 1.76 12.99 3.99
N LEU A 145 1.90 14.03 4.83
CA LEU A 145 0.75 14.67 5.47
C LEU A 145 -0.27 15.21 4.47
N ALA A 146 0.20 15.87 3.41
CA ALA A 146 -0.66 16.43 2.37
C ALA A 146 -1.43 15.34 1.60
N ALA A 147 -0.81 14.18 1.37
CA ALA A 147 -1.42 13.08 0.63
C ALA A 147 -2.39 12.22 1.47
N PHE A 148 -2.31 12.27 2.80
CA PHE A 148 -3.13 11.43 3.67
C PHE A 148 -4.63 11.67 3.49
N ILE A 149 -5.07 12.93 3.52
CA ILE A 149 -6.50 13.29 3.34
C ILE A 149 -7.02 12.89 1.96
N PRO A 150 -6.36 13.25 0.84
CA PRO A 150 -6.76 12.78 -0.49
C PRO A 150 -6.81 11.25 -0.60
N GLY A 151 -5.85 10.54 -0.02
CA GLY A 151 -5.81 9.09 -0.02
C GLY A 151 -7.00 8.45 0.70
N VAL A 152 -7.38 8.97 1.87
CA VAL A 152 -8.56 8.53 2.61
C VAL A 152 -9.85 8.84 1.83
N LEU A 153 -9.95 10.04 1.24
CA LEU A 153 -11.10 10.42 0.41
C LEU A 153 -11.23 9.51 -0.82
N ALA A 154 -10.13 9.16 -1.47
CA ALA A 154 -10.12 8.21 -2.59
C ALA A 154 -10.60 6.82 -2.14
N ALA A 155 -10.13 6.32 -1.00
CA ALA A 155 -10.58 5.04 -0.45
C ALA A 155 -12.08 5.03 -0.16
N LEU A 156 -12.59 6.08 0.47
CA LEU A 156 -14.03 6.25 0.74
C LEU A 156 -14.83 6.39 -0.57
N GLY A 157 -14.29 7.11 -1.56
CA GLY A 157 -14.88 7.23 -2.88
C GLY A 157 -15.03 5.90 -3.59
N TYR A 158 -13.99 5.05 -3.57
CA TYR A 158 -14.06 3.72 -4.16
C TYR A 158 -15.05 2.80 -3.44
N ILE A 159 -15.08 2.83 -2.11
CA ILE A 159 -16.07 2.09 -1.32
C ILE A 159 -17.49 2.55 -1.65
N THR A 160 -17.69 3.85 -1.77
CA THR A 160 -18.98 4.43 -2.14
C THR A 160 -19.39 4.07 -3.57
N ALA A 161 -18.45 4.10 -4.52
CA ALA A 161 -18.69 3.68 -5.90
C ALA A 161 -19.13 2.21 -5.98
N ILE A 162 -18.48 1.31 -5.21
CA ILE A 162 -18.90 -0.09 -5.11
C ILE A 162 -20.30 -0.20 -4.51
N ALA A 163 -20.61 0.57 -3.47
CA ALA A 163 -21.95 0.56 -2.84
C ALA A 163 -23.03 0.95 -3.82
N ILE A 164 -22.78 1.99 -4.60
CA ILE A 164 -23.68 2.49 -5.66
C ILE A 164 -23.82 1.46 -6.77
N TYR A 165 -22.71 0.92 -7.26
CA TYR A 165 -22.70 -0.07 -8.34
C TYR A 165 -23.53 -1.32 -8.00
N VAL A 166 -23.35 -1.88 -6.80
CA VAL A 166 -24.08 -3.07 -6.36
C VAL A 166 -25.56 -2.77 -6.09
N ARG A 167 -25.94 -1.52 -5.86
CA ARG A 167 -27.35 -1.12 -5.78
C ARG A 167 -28.05 -1.22 -7.13
N PHE A 168 -27.36 -0.88 -8.23
CA PHE A 168 -27.89 -1.01 -9.59
C PHE A 168 -27.74 -2.43 -10.15
N PHE A 169 -26.70 -3.17 -9.73
CA PHE A 169 -26.39 -4.53 -10.17
C PHE A 169 -26.31 -5.50 -8.98
N PRO A 170 -27.43 -5.86 -8.33
CA PRO A 170 -27.42 -6.62 -7.07
C PRO A 170 -26.79 -8.02 -7.17
N THR A 171 -26.81 -8.61 -8.35
CA THR A 171 -26.24 -9.94 -8.63
C THR A 171 -24.70 -9.94 -8.68
N SER A 172 -24.08 -8.78 -8.89
CA SER A 172 -22.64 -8.63 -9.03
C SER A 172 -21.88 -8.73 -7.71
N GLY A 173 -22.54 -8.50 -6.56
CA GLY A 173 -21.88 -8.45 -5.25
C GLY A 173 -22.74 -9.04 -4.13
N PRO A 174 -22.80 -10.38 -3.98
CA PRO A 174 -23.55 -11.01 -2.92
C PRO A 174 -23.05 -10.61 -1.52
N ASN A 175 -23.90 -10.72 -0.52
CA ASN A 175 -23.55 -10.47 0.87
C ASN A 175 -23.09 -11.74 1.57
N LYS A 176 -22.20 -11.61 2.56
CA LYS A 176 -21.79 -12.66 3.48
C LYS A 176 -22.64 -12.61 4.76
N LYS A 177 -22.78 -13.73 5.44
CA LYS A 177 -23.39 -13.74 6.78
C LYS A 177 -22.60 -12.83 7.73
N LYS A 178 -23.31 -12.14 8.62
CA LYS A 178 -22.69 -11.29 9.64
C LYS A 178 -21.82 -12.15 10.56
N VAL A 179 -20.56 -11.76 10.70
CA VAL A 179 -19.61 -12.44 11.58
C VAL A 179 -19.83 -11.98 13.02
N ASP A 180 -19.73 -12.89 13.96
CA ASP A 180 -19.88 -12.60 15.39
C ASP A 180 -18.79 -11.63 15.90
N PHE A 181 -19.12 -10.89 16.97
CA PHE A 181 -18.21 -9.88 17.52
C PHE A 181 -16.93 -10.51 18.08
N SER A 182 -17.01 -11.70 18.68
CA SER A 182 -15.84 -12.41 19.20
C SER A 182 -14.83 -12.76 18.08
N THR A 183 -15.34 -13.21 16.94
CA THR A 183 -14.52 -13.50 15.76
C THR A 183 -13.90 -12.23 15.16
N ARG A 184 -14.62 -11.09 15.18
CA ARG A 184 -14.03 -9.80 14.73
C ARG A 184 -12.89 -9.37 15.64
N LEU A 185 -13.04 -9.55 16.96
CA LEU A 185 -12.01 -9.23 17.94
C LEU A 185 -10.77 -10.13 17.76
N SER A 186 -10.97 -11.42 17.47
CA SER A 186 -9.87 -12.32 17.13
C SER A 186 -9.12 -11.86 15.88
N LEU A 187 -9.84 -11.54 14.79
CA LEU A 187 -9.23 -11.03 13.55
C LEU A 187 -8.58 -9.66 13.73
N PHE A 188 -9.05 -8.83 14.64
CA PHE A 188 -8.39 -7.58 15.02
C PHE A 188 -7.02 -7.85 15.67
N ARG A 189 -6.91 -8.92 16.48
CA ARG A 189 -5.61 -9.34 17.03
C ARG A 189 -4.64 -9.79 15.94
N ASP A 190 -5.12 -10.31 14.82
CA ASP A 190 -4.25 -10.72 13.71
C ASP A 190 -3.66 -9.54 12.93
N ILE A 191 -4.33 -8.37 12.96
CA ILE A 191 -3.83 -7.16 12.29
C ILE A 191 -3.03 -6.22 13.21
N TRP A 192 -2.86 -6.53 14.49
CA TRP A 192 -2.18 -5.63 15.42
C TRP A 192 -0.73 -5.32 15.00
N HIS A 193 -0.05 -6.29 14.40
CA HIS A 193 1.30 -6.10 13.89
C HIS A 193 1.34 -5.06 12.76
N VAL A 194 0.33 -5.07 11.89
CA VAL A 194 0.16 -4.10 10.79
C VAL A 194 0.02 -2.70 11.35
N LEU A 195 -0.88 -2.54 12.33
CA LEU A 195 -1.13 -1.26 12.99
C LEU A 195 0.10 -0.79 13.75
N LEU A 196 0.78 -1.69 14.46
CA LEU A 196 1.99 -1.37 15.21
C LEU A 196 3.07 -0.79 14.28
N ILE A 197 3.40 -1.49 13.18
CA ILE A 197 4.40 -1.02 12.21
C ILE A 197 3.98 0.31 11.61
N PHE A 198 2.71 0.44 11.20
CA PHE A 198 2.20 1.69 10.65
C PHE A 198 2.36 2.87 11.64
N PHE A 199 1.91 2.71 12.88
CA PHE A 199 1.99 3.77 13.87
C PHE A 199 3.42 4.09 14.29
N ILE A 200 4.31 3.11 14.41
CA ILE A 200 5.72 3.36 14.72
C ILE A 200 6.38 4.13 13.58
N VAL A 201 6.22 3.70 12.33
CA VAL A 201 6.88 4.32 11.18
C VAL A 201 6.29 5.69 10.90
N ILE A 202 4.98 5.76 10.65
CA ILE A 202 4.32 7.00 10.24
C ILE A 202 4.21 7.97 11.43
N GLY A 203 3.81 7.46 12.59
CA GLY A 203 3.75 8.26 13.81
C GLY A 203 5.12 8.81 14.20
N GLY A 204 6.18 7.99 14.13
CA GLY A 204 7.54 8.41 14.44
C GLY A 204 8.08 9.46 13.46
N ILE A 205 7.75 9.37 12.16
CA ILE A 205 8.09 10.40 11.18
C ILE A 205 7.35 11.71 11.48
N TYR A 206 6.06 11.65 11.80
CA TYR A 206 5.26 12.86 12.06
C TYR A 206 5.57 13.53 13.40
N LEU A 207 5.95 12.75 14.40
CA LEU A 207 6.41 13.26 15.69
C LEU A 207 7.86 13.76 15.65
N GLY A 208 8.56 13.56 14.52
CA GLY A 208 9.96 13.96 14.35
C GLY A 208 10.97 13.06 15.06
N TRP A 209 10.57 11.86 15.49
CA TRP A 209 11.48 10.87 16.08
C TRP A 209 12.41 10.26 15.04
N PHE A 210 11.92 10.12 13.81
CA PHE A 210 12.62 9.52 12.68
C PHE A 210 12.60 10.43 11.47
N THR A 211 13.70 10.47 10.75
CA THR A 211 13.69 10.87 9.35
C THR A 211 12.93 9.81 8.53
N PRO A 212 12.42 10.12 7.34
CA PRO A 212 11.78 9.13 6.47
C PRO A 212 12.63 7.89 6.19
N THR A 213 13.97 8.06 6.08
CA THR A 213 14.91 6.94 5.85
C THR A 213 15.05 6.06 7.08
N GLU A 214 15.18 6.67 8.27
CA GLU A 214 15.24 5.93 9.53
C GLU A 214 13.90 5.20 9.81
N GLY A 215 12.77 5.87 9.58
CA GLY A 215 11.44 5.26 9.69
C GLY A 215 11.29 4.05 8.76
N ALA A 216 11.78 4.14 7.51
CA ALA A 216 11.79 3.04 6.57
C ALA A 216 12.68 1.87 7.04
N ALA A 217 13.85 2.17 7.61
CA ALA A 217 14.75 1.15 8.17
C ALA A 217 14.13 0.42 9.37
N VAL A 218 13.53 1.17 10.30
CA VAL A 218 12.78 0.62 11.44
C VAL A 218 11.61 -0.24 10.97
N GLY A 219 10.85 0.22 9.97
CA GLY A 219 9.74 -0.52 9.38
C GLY A 219 10.20 -1.81 8.70
N ALA A 220 11.29 -1.76 7.91
CA ALA A 220 11.87 -2.93 7.26
C ALA A 220 12.39 -3.95 8.27
N ALA A 221 13.10 -3.50 9.31
CA ALA A 221 13.57 -4.36 10.38
C ALA A 221 12.40 -4.99 11.16
N GLY A 222 11.40 -4.19 11.53
CA GLY A 222 10.23 -4.66 12.27
C GLY A 222 9.40 -5.68 11.49
N THR A 223 9.10 -5.41 10.21
CA THR A 223 8.39 -6.37 9.34
C THR A 223 9.23 -7.61 9.06
N GLY A 224 10.56 -7.47 8.92
CA GLY A 224 11.49 -8.57 8.78
C GLY A 224 11.46 -9.50 9.99
N LEU A 225 11.55 -8.95 11.20
CA LEU A 225 11.46 -9.72 12.45
C LEU A 225 10.12 -10.45 12.53
N ILE A 226 8.99 -9.78 12.29
CA ILE A 226 7.67 -10.42 12.29
C ILE A 226 7.63 -11.56 11.28
N THR A 227 8.22 -11.40 10.10
CA THR A 227 8.27 -12.44 9.07
C THR A 227 9.05 -13.67 9.54
N VAL A 228 10.20 -13.47 10.20
CA VAL A 228 11.03 -14.57 10.71
C VAL A 228 10.35 -15.33 11.86
N PHE A 229 9.67 -14.60 12.76
CA PHE A 229 8.97 -15.22 13.89
C PHE A 229 7.61 -15.82 13.50
N ASN A 230 7.07 -15.48 12.34
CA ASN A 230 5.83 -16.07 11.87
C ASN A 230 6.10 -17.47 11.33
N LYS A 231 5.45 -18.51 11.89
CA LYS A 231 5.64 -19.95 11.56
C LYS A 231 5.38 -20.31 10.08
N ASN A 232 4.87 -19.38 9.29
CA ASN A 232 4.60 -19.57 7.85
C ASN A 232 5.77 -19.17 6.95
N PHE A 233 6.96 -18.91 7.51
CA PHE A 233 8.14 -18.58 6.72
C PHE A 233 8.70 -19.87 6.09
N SER A 234 8.30 -20.14 4.84
CA SER A 234 8.97 -21.06 3.92
C SER A 234 9.90 -20.22 3.03
N LEU A 235 11.18 -20.52 3.08
CA LEU A 235 12.20 -19.99 2.16
C LEU A 235 11.89 -20.44 0.73
#